data_68ee656abc07486545e7d8ffab67c313
#
_entry.id   68ee656abc07486545e7d8ffab67c313
#
_cell.length_a   1.000
_cell.length_b   1.000
_cell.length_c   1.000
_cell.angle_alpha   90.00
_cell.angle_beta   90.00
_cell.angle_gamma   90.00
#
_symmetry.space_group_name_H-M   'P 1'
#
loop_
_entity.id
_entity.type
_entity.pdbx_description
1 polymer ?
#
loop_
_entity_poly.entity_id
_entity_poly.type
_entity_poly.pdbx_seq_one_letter_code
_entity_poly.pdbx_strand_id
1 'polypeptide(L)'
;MTAAEPVPFREAVAAMSGASVRPEIELGPIRPPQRLAPYSYALGAEVKRPEVDIVPERSDGDAFGRLILLYDPEGAEAWDGTMRLVAYIQADLDSSEAVDPLLPEVAWSWLVEALDARAEQVTALGGTVTATTSVRYGDISGPPRAHQLELRASWTALTTDIGTHVEAFCEVLEHAAGLPPVGVTDLGTRSRV
;
A
#
# COMPACT_ATOMS: atom_id res chain seq x y z
N MET A 1 -29.19 20.61 1.10
CA MET A 1 -28.06 21.35 0.53
C MET A 1 -26.79 20.66 1.04
N THR A 2 -26.09 19.94 0.18
CA THR A 2 -24.79 19.36 0.53
C THR A 2 -23.82 20.53 0.68
N ALA A 3 -23.22 20.68 1.87
CA ALA A 3 -22.19 21.70 2.09
C ALA A 3 -21.04 21.46 1.08
N ALA A 4 -20.51 22.53 0.52
CA ALA A 4 -19.36 22.41 -0.39
C ALA A 4 -18.18 21.81 0.37
N GLU A 5 -17.46 20.87 -0.27
CA GLU A 5 -16.27 20.28 0.31
C GLU A 5 -15.22 21.36 0.66
N PRO A 6 -14.56 21.28 1.82
CA PRO A 6 -13.53 22.22 2.21
C PRO A 6 -12.38 22.30 1.20
N VAL A 7 -11.82 23.50 1.02
CA VAL A 7 -10.71 23.72 0.08
C VAL A 7 -9.53 22.82 0.36
N PRO A 8 -9.02 22.68 1.61
CA PRO A 8 -7.89 21.80 1.88
C PRO A 8 -8.15 20.33 1.51
N PHE A 9 -9.37 19.84 1.72
CA PHE A 9 -9.73 18.48 1.33
C PHE A 9 -9.73 18.29 -0.19
N ARG A 10 -10.29 19.25 -0.95
CA ARG A 10 -10.29 19.18 -2.41
C ARG A 10 -8.87 19.24 -3.00
N GLU A 11 -7.99 20.07 -2.43
CA GLU A 11 -6.58 20.15 -2.82
C GLU A 11 -5.87 18.81 -2.56
N ALA A 12 -6.07 18.24 -1.39
CA ALA A 12 -5.51 16.94 -1.02
C ALA A 12 -5.99 15.80 -1.96
N VAL A 13 -7.29 15.76 -2.28
CA VAL A 13 -7.85 14.78 -3.24
C VAL A 13 -7.28 14.99 -4.65
N ALA A 14 -7.12 16.24 -5.09
CA ALA A 14 -6.51 16.53 -6.39
C ALA A 14 -5.04 16.08 -6.43
N ALA A 15 -4.27 16.32 -5.37
CA ALA A 15 -2.91 15.86 -5.25
C ALA A 15 -2.81 14.33 -5.25
N MET A 16 -3.68 13.64 -4.50
CA MET A 16 -3.75 12.16 -4.51
C MET A 16 -4.02 11.61 -5.91
N SER A 17 -4.96 12.23 -6.63
CA SER A 17 -5.36 11.78 -7.98
C SER A 17 -4.31 12.09 -9.04
N GLY A 18 -3.43 13.04 -8.78
CA GLY A 18 -2.32 13.45 -9.67
C GLY A 18 -0.99 12.76 -9.39
N ALA A 19 -0.93 11.87 -8.39
CA ALA A 19 0.31 11.19 -8.03
C ALA A 19 0.88 10.36 -9.19
N SER A 20 2.20 10.41 -9.34
CA SER A 20 2.91 9.68 -10.39
C SER A 20 3.42 8.36 -9.85
N VAL A 21 2.93 7.25 -10.40
CA VAL A 21 3.32 5.90 -10.02
C VAL A 21 3.87 5.12 -11.22
N ARG A 22 4.63 4.08 -10.96
CA ARG A 22 5.19 3.24 -12.01
C ARG A 22 4.09 2.46 -12.77
N PRO A 23 4.30 2.13 -14.06
CA PRO A 23 3.27 1.55 -14.92
C PRO A 23 2.77 0.16 -14.49
N GLU A 24 3.54 -0.55 -13.67
CA GLU A 24 3.15 -1.85 -13.13
C GLU A 24 2.12 -1.73 -12.00
N ILE A 25 1.87 -0.52 -11.47
CA ILE A 25 0.85 -0.27 -10.45
C ILE A 25 -0.38 0.36 -11.10
N GLU A 26 -1.52 -0.30 -10.97
CA GLU A 26 -2.82 0.29 -11.28
C GLU A 26 -3.34 1.03 -10.04
N LEU A 27 -3.45 2.36 -10.15
CA LEU A 27 -3.96 3.22 -9.10
C LEU A 27 -5.30 3.81 -9.53
N GLY A 28 -6.30 3.75 -8.66
CA GLY A 28 -7.62 4.30 -8.97
C GLY A 28 -8.49 4.54 -7.74
N PRO A 29 -9.53 5.39 -7.88
CA PRO A 29 -10.44 5.67 -6.79
C PRO A 29 -11.28 4.44 -6.43
N ILE A 30 -11.44 4.22 -5.13
CA ILE A 30 -12.32 3.20 -4.56
C ILE A 30 -13.32 3.85 -3.61
N ARG A 31 -14.35 3.09 -3.23
CA ARG A 31 -15.34 3.59 -2.27
C ARG A 31 -14.67 3.80 -0.90
N PRO A 32 -14.64 5.04 -0.37
CA PRO A 32 -14.08 5.31 0.94
C PRO A 32 -14.94 4.71 2.06
N PRO A 33 -14.34 4.44 3.22
CA PRO A 33 -15.08 4.04 4.41
C PRO A 33 -16.03 5.16 4.85
N GLN A 34 -17.17 4.77 5.40
CA GLN A 34 -18.15 5.72 5.91
C GLN A 34 -18.00 5.93 7.41
N ARG A 35 -18.29 7.12 7.89
CA ARG A 35 -18.39 7.48 9.33
C ARG A 35 -17.08 7.47 10.11
N LEU A 36 -15.93 7.50 9.45
CA LEU A 36 -14.63 7.62 10.12
C LEU A 36 -14.19 9.09 10.29
N ALA A 37 -14.62 9.95 9.39
CA ALA A 37 -14.38 11.39 9.42
C ALA A 37 -15.50 12.12 8.66
N PRO A 38 -15.63 13.45 8.82
CA PRO A 38 -16.57 14.25 8.04
C PRO A 38 -16.35 14.15 6.53
N TYR A 39 -15.09 14.05 6.10
CA TYR A 39 -14.71 13.90 4.70
C TYR A 39 -13.72 12.73 4.56
N SER A 40 -13.88 11.94 3.50
CA SER A 40 -13.00 10.82 3.21
C SER A 40 -12.87 10.56 1.72
N TYR A 41 -11.68 10.18 1.30
CA TYR A 41 -11.37 9.75 -0.06
C TYR A 41 -10.48 8.52 -0.01
N ALA A 42 -10.54 7.64 -1.01
CA ALA A 42 -9.74 6.42 -0.99
C ALA A 42 -9.25 6.06 -2.39
N LEU A 43 -8.01 5.59 -2.45
CA LEU A 43 -7.39 4.98 -3.61
C LEU A 43 -7.13 3.49 -3.35
N GLY A 44 -7.36 2.67 -4.36
CA GLY A 44 -6.87 1.31 -4.44
C GLY A 44 -5.67 1.25 -5.36
N ALA A 45 -4.70 0.43 -5.02
CA ALA A 45 -3.52 0.14 -5.83
C ALA A 45 -3.36 -1.36 -5.98
N GLU A 46 -3.09 -1.83 -7.20
CA GLU A 46 -2.85 -3.24 -7.51
C GLU A 46 -1.62 -3.36 -8.40
N VAL A 47 -0.79 -4.35 -8.12
CA VAL A 47 0.37 -4.65 -8.96
C VAL A 47 -0.07 -5.48 -10.14
N LYS A 48 0.09 -4.94 -11.35
CA LYS A 48 -0.13 -5.68 -12.60
C LYS A 48 1.11 -6.51 -12.92
N ARG A 49 0.93 -7.81 -12.99
CA ARG A 49 1.94 -8.69 -13.58
C ARG A 49 1.70 -8.79 -15.08
N PRO A 50 2.77 -8.84 -15.91
CA PRO A 50 2.62 -9.17 -17.32
C PRO A 50 1.90 -10.51 -17.43
N GLU A 51 0.87 -10.58 -18.27
CA GLU A 51 0.25 -11.86 -18.66
C GLU A 51 1.33 -12.76 -19.27
N VAL A 52 1.80 -13.73 -18.50
CA VAL A 52 2.62 -14.80 -19.01
C VAL A 52 1.64 -15.91 -19.42
N ASP A 53 1.67 -16.34 -20.67
CA ASP A 53 0.79 -17.38 -21.25
C ASP A 53 0.87 -18.76 -20.55
N ILE A 54 1.65 -18.86 -19.51
CA ILE A 54 1.77 -20.05 -18.65
C ILE A 54 1.12 -19.67 -17.33
N VAL A 55 -0.07 -20.22 -17.06
CA VAL A 55 -0.70 -20.16 -15.75
C VAL A 55 0.28 -20.77 -14.76
N PRO A 56 0.97 -20.00 -13.90
CA PRO A 56 1.78 -20.60 -12.86
C PRO A 56 0.85 -21.38 -11.93
N GLU A 57 1.21 -22.55 -11.51
CA GLU A 57 0.51 -23.30 -10.47
C GLU A 57 0.45 -22.55 -9.12
N ARG A 58 1.05 -21.37 -9.07
CA ARG A 58 1.07 -20.42 -7.96
C ARG A 58 0.64 -19.05 -8.46
N SER A 59 -0.34 -18.46 -7.81
CA SER A 59 -0.56 -17.02 -7.80
C SER A 59 0.56 -16.37 -6.96
N ASP A 60 1.80 -16.47 -7.45
CA ASP A 60 2.93 -15.86 -6.78
C ASP A 60 2.83 -14.35 -6.97
N GLY A 61 2.48 -13.66 -5.89
CA GLY A 61 2.68 -12.24 -5.70
C GLY A 61 1.56 -11.33 -6.16
N ASP A 62 0.34 -11.68 -5.93
CA ASP A 62 -0.72 -10.70 -5.91
C ASP A 62 -0.46 -9.74 -4.74
N ALA A 63 -0.15 -8.49 -5.06
CA ALA A 63 0.00 -7.45 -4.09
C ALA A 63 -1.00 -6.34 -4.39
N PHE A 64 -1.69 -5.90 -3.37
CA PHE A 64 -2.62 -4.78 -3.45
C PHE A 64 -2.57 -3.93 -2.19
N GLY A 65 -3.05 -2.70 -2.33
CA GLY A 65 -3.14 -1.80 -1.20
C GLY A 65 -4.31 -0.85 -1.31
N ARG A 66 -4.59 -0.19 -0.20
CA ARG A 66 -5.60 0.86 -0.08
C ARG A 66 -5.02 2.00 0.73
N LEU A 67 -5.13 3.21 0.20
CA LEU A 67 -4.77 4.42 0.90
C LEU A 67 -6.00 5.29 1.07
N ILE A 68 -6.32 5.61 2.32
CA ILE A 68 -7.53 6.34 2.69
C ILE A 68 -7.09 7.68 3.28
N LEU A 69 -7.60 8.77 2.73
CA LEU A 69 -7.52 10.10 3.32
C LEU A 69 -8.78 10.34 4.15
N LEU A 70 -8.59 10.68 5.40
CA LEU A 70 -9.62 11.17 6.33
C LEU A 70 -9.32 12.63 6.62
N TYR A 71 -10.32 13.48 6.53
CA TYR A 71 -10.20 14.89 6.85
C TYR A 71 -11.29 15.33 7.83
N ASP A 72 -10.84 15.92 8.93
CA ASP A 72 -11.69 16.58 9.91
C ASP A 72 -11.16 18.01 10.12
N PRO A 73 -11.92 19.06 9.74
CA PRO A 73 -11.48 20.44 9.92
C PRO A 73 -11.30 20.85 11.38
N GLU A 74 -11.99 20.19 12.31
CA GLU A 74 -11.84 20.42 13.75
C GLU A 74 -10.58 19.72 14.30
N GLY A 75 -10.03 18.77 13.55
CA GLY A 75 -8.97 17.89 13.99
C GLY A 75 -9.43 16.87 15.01
N ALA A 76 -8.63 15.83 15.18
CA ALA A 76 -8.83 14.85 16.25
C ALA A 76 -7.55 14.79 17.10
N GLU A 77 -7.70 14.78 18.42
CA GLU A 77 -6.57 14.76 19.35
C GLU A 77 -5.60 13.62 19.05
N ALA A 78 -6.13 12.42 18.75
CA ALA A 78 -5.33 11.24 18.39
C ALA A 78 -4.61 11.35 17.04
N TRP A 79 -4.97 12.33 16.18
CA TRP A 79 -4.33 12.51 14.90
C TRP A 79 -3.18 13.51 14.93
N ASP A 80 -3.15 14.40 15.90
CA ASP A 80 -2.21 15.52 15.95
C ASP A 80 -2.27 16.37 14.65
N GLY A 81 -3.49 16.61 14.16
CA GLY A 81 -3.76 17.35 12.94
C GLY A 81 -5.15 17.07 12.35
N THR A 82 -5.36 17.52 11.11
CA THR A 82 -6.66 17.48 10.42
C THR A 82 -6.74 16.47 9.28
N MET A 83 -5.59 16.02 8.75
CA MET A 83 -5.50 15.09 7.62
C MET A 83 -4.83 13.78 8.05
N ARG A 84 -5.61 12.72 8.19
CA ARG A 84 -5.13 11.38 8.54
C ARG A 84 -5.09 10.48 7.32
N LEU A 85 -3.95 9.85 7.06
CA LEU A 85 -3.81 8.80 6.08
C LEU A 85 -3.84 7.44 6.77
N VAL A 86 -4.55 6.50 6.17
CA VAL A 86 -4.63 5.12 6.62
C VAL A 86 -4.26 4.23 5.45
N ALA A 87 -3.18 3.47 5.60
CA ALA A 87 -2.68 2.54 4.60
C ALA A 87 -2.94 1.09 5.01
N TYR A 88 -3.33 0.30 4.02
CA TYR A 88 -3.40 -1.14 4.08
C TYR A 88 -2.68 -1.71 2.88
N ILE A 89 -1.72 -2.60 3.09
CA ILE A 89 -1.01 -3.31 2.03
C ILE A 89 -1.05 -4.79 2.37
N GLN A 90 -1.34 -5.62 1.38
CA GLN A 90 -1.26 -7.06 1.46
C GLN A 90 -0.49 -7.59 0.26
N ALA A 91 0.42 -8.52 0.49
CA ALA A 91 1.19 -9.19 -0.55
C ALA A 91 1.36 -10.67 -0.22
N ASP A 92 1.32 -11.51 -1.25
CA ASP A 92 1.72 -12.90 -1.13
C ASP A 92 3.25 -12.97 -1.09
N LEU A 93 3.79 -13.86 -0.25
CA LEU A 93 5.23 -14.02 -0.02
C LEU A 93 5.72 -15.35 -0.56
N ASP A 94 6.94 -15.34 -1.04
CA ASP A 94 7.70 -16.56 -1.25
C ASP A 94 8.01 -17.27 0.06
N SER A 95 8.15 -18.61 0.00
CA SER A 95 8.49 -19.42 1.19
C SER A 95 9.84 -19.04 1.79
N SER A 96 10.77 -18.55 0.98
CA SER A 96 12.10 -18.10 1.44
C SER A 96 12.02 -16.77 2.21
N GLU A 97 11.17 -15.87 1.81
CA GLU A 97 10.94 -14.57 2.47
C GLU A 97 10.15 -14.77 3.77
N ALA A 98 9.16 -15.65 3.73
CA ALA A 98 8.25 -15.90 4.83
C ALA A 98 8.92 -16.51 6.09
N VAL A 99 10.09 -17.09 5.95
CA VAL A 99 10.84 -17.65 7.08
C VAL A 99 11.84 -16.67 7.69
N ASP A 100 12.01 -15.49 7.09
CA ASP A 100 12.89 -14.46 7.64
C ASP A 100 12.22 -13.79 8.87
N PRO A 101 12.80 -13.95 10.07
CA PRO A 101 12.23 -13.34 11.27
C PRO A 101 12.32 -11.82 11.27
N LEU A 102 13.14 -11.21 10.42
CA LEU A 102 13.31 -9.75 10.30
C LEU A 102 12.31 -9.13 9.32
N LEU A 103 11.57 -9.92 8.57
CA LEU A 103 10.64 -9.43 7.54
C LEU A 103 9.67 -8.34 8.05
N PRO A 104 9.03 -8.47 9.24
CA PRO A 104 8.15 -7.40 9.74
C PRO A 104 8.87 -6.08 10.00
N GLU A 105 10.10 -6.13 10.51
CA GLU A 105 10.91 -4.95 10.79
C GLU A 105 11.37 -4.28 9.48
N VAL A 106 11.79 -5.08 8.52
CA VAL A 106 12.19 -4.62 7.19
C VAL A 106 10.99 -3.99 6.47
N ALA A 107 9.82 -4.64 6.49
CA ALA A 107 8.62 -4.09 5.87
C ALA A 107 8.17 -2.77 6.51
N TRP A 108 8.33 -2.61 7.81
CA TRP A 108 8.10 -1.34 8.49
C TRP A 108 9.10 -0.27 8.06
N SER A 109 10.38 -0.62 7.88
CA SER A 109 11.40 0.34 7.44
C SER A 109 11.11 0.87 6.03
N TRP A 110 10.56 0.06 5.12
CA TRP A 110 10.15 0.54 3.79
C TRP A 110 9.19 1.74 3.87
N LEU A 111 8.22 1.69 4.80
CA LEU A 111 7.27 2.79 4.97
C LEU A 111 7.95 4.04 5.55
N VAL A 112 8.77 3.86 6.58
CA VAL A 112 9.47 4.99 7.23
C VAL A 112 10.39 5.67 6.23
N GLU A 113 11.21 4.91 5.51
CA GLU A 113 12.17 5.43 4.53
C GLU A 113 11.46 6.11 3.35
N ALA A 114 10.37 5.51 2.83
CA ALA A 114 9.60 6.11 1.74
C ALA A 114 8.92 7.43 2.16
N LEU A 115 8.37 7.50 3.38
CA LEU A 115 7.81 8.74 3.90
C LEU A 115 8.88 9.80 4.14
N ASP A 116 10.02 9.43 4.72
CA ASP A 116 11.13 10.37 4.97
C ASP A 116 11.72 10.91 3.66
N ALA A 117 11.73 10.10 2.60
CA ALA A 117 12.28 10.50 1.30
C ALA A 117 11.32 11.37 0.47
N ARG A 118 10.01 11.20 0.61
CA ARG A 118 9.01 11.79 -0.30
C ARG A 118 8.06 12.77 0.36
N ALA A 119 7.64 12.51 1.59
CA ALA A 119 6.68 13.33 2.30
C ALA A 119 7.37 14.39 3.15
N GLU A 120 6.94 15.66 3.02
CA GLU A 120 7.65 16.75 3.69
C GLU A 120 7.58 16.69 5.21
N GLN A 121 6.41 16.45 5.77
CA GLN A 121 6.20 16.42 7.22
C GLN A 121 5.09 15.42 7.59
N VAL A 122 5.45 14.51 8.45
CA VAL A 122 4.58 13.46 8.95
C VAL A 122 4.61 13.45 10.47
N THR A 123 3.43 13.33 11.09
CA THR A 123 3.32 13.14 12.55
C THR A 123 2.40 11.97 12.89
N ALA A 124 2.44 11.53 14.13
CA ALA A 124 1.59 10.46 14.67
C ALA A 124 1.63 9.17 13.83
N LEU A 125 2.79 8.82 13.25
CA LEU A 125 2.98 7.58 12.49
C LEU A 125 2.92 6.37 13.43
N GLY A 126 2.13 5.38 13.06
CA GLY A 126 2.05 4.10 13.77
C GLY A 126 1.38 3.03 12.94
N GLY A 127 1.61 1.76 13.28
CA GLY A 127 1.03 0.67 12.53
C GLY A 127 1.42 -0.71 13.04
N THR A 128 1.06 -1.73 12.25
CA THR A 128 1.39 -3.13 12.49
C THR A 128 1.81 -3.80 11.20
N VAL A 129 2.75 -4.70 11.29
CA VAL A 129 3.13 -5.62 10.21
C VAL A 129 2.88 -7.04 10.69
N THR A 130 2.17 -7.83 9.88
CA THR A 130 1.80 -9.21 10.19
C THR A 130 2.29 -10.11 9.07
N ALA A 131 3.12 -11.10 9.39
CA ALA A 131 3.47 -12.19 8.50
C ALA A 131 2.65 -13.44 8.89
N THR A 132 1.91 -14.00 7.95
CA THR A 132 1.01 -15.13 8.19
C THR A 132 1.41 -16.32 7.32
N THR A 133 1.43 -17.50 7.94
CA THR A 133 1.52 -18.77 7.22
C THR A 133 0.21 -19.53 7.39
N SER A 134 -0.45 -19.84 6.28
CA SER A 134 -1.65 -20.66 6.25
C SER A 134 -1.35 -22.05 5.71
N VAL A 135 -1.82 -23.09 6.37
CA VAL A 135 -1.69 -24.48 5.92
C VAL A 135 -3.09 -25.03 5.67
N ARG A 136 -3.31 -25.60 4.49
CA ARG A 136 -4.59 -26.19 4.10
C ARG A 136 -4.55 -27.69 4.28
N TYR A 137 -5.67 -28.25 4.74
CA TYR A 137 -5.85 -29.65 4.98
C TYR A 137 -7.15 -30.15 4.32
N GLY A 138 -7.15 -31.41 3.93
CA GLY A 138 -8.33 -32.05 3.36
C GLY A 138 -8.67 -31.58 1.95
N ASP A 139 -9.95 -31.49 1.64
CA ASP A 139 -10.45 -31.26 0.28
C ASP A 139 -10.65 -29.76 -0.03
N ILE A 140 -9.66 -28.92 0.32
CA ILE A 140 -9.65 -27.49 0.02
C ILE A 140 -8.68 -27.24 -1.15
N SER A 141 -9.19 -26.67 -2.25
CA SER A 141 -8.38 -26.32 -3.42
C SER A 141 -7.35 -25.20 -3.11
N GLY A 142 -6.25 -25.22 -3.82
CA GLY A 142 -5.16 -24.27 -3.75
C GLY A 142 -3.88 -24.85 -3.13
N PRO A 143 -2.80 -24.06 -3.05
CA PRO A 143 -1.52 -24.53 -2.53
C PRO A 143 -1.65 -24.99 -1.08
N PRO A 144 -0.97 -26.08 -0.68
CA PRO A 144 -1.06 -26.63 0.67
C PRO A 144 -0.54 -25.65 1.74
N ARG A 145 0.34 -24.73 1.35
CA ARG A 145 0.87 -23.68 2.21
C ARG A 145 0.89 -22.36 1.45
N ALA A 146 0.45 -21.28 2.11
CA ALA A 146 0.49 -19.91 1.60
C ALA A 146 1.05 -18.97 2.66
N HIS A 147 1.84 -18.01 2.23
CA HIS A 147 2.44 -17.00 3.09
C HIS A 147 1.99 -15.63 2.64
N GLN A 148 1.77 -14.74 3.59
CA GLN A 148 1.19 -13.42 3.32
C GLN A 148 1.78 -12.38 4.26
N LEU A 149 2.13 -11.21 3.71
CA LEU A 149 2.49 -10.01 4.44
C LEU A 149 1.28 -9.08 4.47
N GLU A 150 0.98 -8.53 5.64
CA GLU A 150 0.00 -7.49 5.82
C GLU A 150 0.63 -6.32 6.58
N LEU A 151 0.59 -5.12 6.00
CA LEU A 151 1.00 -3.88 6.63
C LEU A 151 -0.23 -3.00 6.81
N ARG A 152 -0.47 -2.56 8.03
CA ARG A 152 -1.46 -1.55 8.39
C ARG A 152 -0.75 -0.40 9.06
N ALA A 153 -0.91 0.78 8.51
CA ALA A 153 -0.29 1.98 9.06
C ALA A 153 -1.23 3.17 8.98
N SER A 154 -0.97 4.16 9.81
CA SER A 154 -1.63 5.45 9.68
C SER A 154 -0.71 6.56 10.18
N TRP A 155 -0.81 7.71 9.55
CA TRP A 155 -0.03 8.90 9.88
C TRP A 155 -0.81 10.16 9.53
N THR A 156 -0.39 11.28 10.08
CA THR A 156 -0.99 12.58 9.78
C THR A 156 -0.08 13.37 8.85
N ALA A 157 -0.65 13.84 7.75
CA ALA A 157 0.01 14.78 6.86
C ALA A 157 -0.22 16.21 7.35
N LEU A 158 0.84 17.02 7.36
CA LEU A 158 0.78 18.41 7.81
C LEU A 158 0.61 19.40 6.64
N THR A 159 0.59 18.91 5.41
CA THR A 159 0.37 19.68 4.18
C THR A 159 -0.75 19.08 3.34
N THR A 160 -1.23 19.81 2.32
CA THR A 160 -2.20 19.31 1.34
C THR A 160 -1.55 18.57 0.17
N ASP A 161 -0.23 18.50 0.11
CA ASP A 161 0.51 17.76 -0.92
C ASP A 161 0.52 16.26 -0.63
N ILE A 162 -0.67 15.67 -0.71
CA ILE A 162 -0.87 14.25 -0.43
C ILE A 162 -0.37 13.36 -1.57
N GLY A 163 -0.05 13.90 -2.73
CA GLY A 163 0.53 13.16 -3.86
C GLY A 163 1.82 12.43 -3.48
N THR A 164 2.72 13.08 -2.76
CA THR A 164 3.96 12.50 -2.26
C THR A 164 3.74 11.33 -1.29
N HIS A 165 2.67 11.37 -0.51
CA HIS A 165 2.27 10.26 0.37
C HIS A 165 1.71 9.07 -0.41
N VAL A 166 1.02 9.32 -1.53
CA VAL A 166 0.58 8.24 -2.45
C VAL A 166 1.78 7.57 -3.09
N GLU A 167 2.77 8.35 -3.52
CA GLU A 167 4.01 7.81 -4.09
C GLU A 167 4.79 6.98 -3.08
N ALA A 168 4.91 7.44 -1.83
CA ALA A 168 5.52 6.67 -0.74
C ALA A 168 4.77 5.35 -0.47
N PHE A 169 3.44 5.39 -0.44
CA PHE A 169 2.61 4.20 -0.28
C PHE A 169 2.81 3.19 -1.43
N CYS A 170 2.88 3.67 -2.67
CA CYS A 170 3.11 2.82 -3.84
C CYS A 170 4.52 2.21 -3.82
N GLU A 171 5.54 2.94 -3.34
CA GLU A 171 6.89 2.40 -3.16
C GLU A 171 6.93 1.24 -2.15
N VAL A 172 6.19 1.33 -1.06
CA VAL A 172 6.04 0.20 -0.12
C VAL A 172 5.35 -0.99 -0.78
N LEU A 173 4.32 -0.74 -1.61
CA LEU A 173 3.65 -1.79 -2.36
C LEU A 173 4.59 -2.47 -3.37
N GLU A 174 5.49 -1.69 -4.02
CA GLU A 174 6.53 -2.21 -4.91
C GLU A 174 7.46 -3.19 -4.19
N HIS A 175 7.95 -2.80 -3.02
CA HIS A 175 8.80 -3.65 -2.20
C HIS A 175 8.06 -4.92 -1.75
N ALA A 176 6.83 -4.79 -1.27
CA ALA A 176 6.03 -5.93 -0.83
C ALA A 176 5.71 -6.91 -1.97
N ALA A 177 5.58 -6.40 -3.21
CA ALA A 177 5.38 -7.21 -4.41
C ALA A 177 6.67 -7.80 -5.00
N GLY A 178 7.82 -7.47 -4.43
CA GLY A 178 9.13 -7.90 -4.97
C GLY A 178 9.42 -7.34 -6.37
N LEU A 179 8.89 -6.15 -6.70
CA LEU A 179 9.19 -5.54 -8.00
C LEU A 179 10.64 -5.07 -8.05
N PRO A 180 11.35 -5.30 -9.18
CA PRO A 180 12.71 -4.81 -9.33
C PRO A 180 12.75 -3.28 -9.34
N PRO A 181 13.87 -2.64 -8.95
CA PRO A 181 14.04 -1.20 -9.05
C PRO A 181 13.75 -0.71 -10.48
N VAL A 182 13.20 0.50 -10.60
CA VAL A 182 12.89 1.11 -11.91
C VAL A 182 14.12 1.14 -12.80
N GLY A 183 14.00 0.64 -14.04
CA GLY A 183 15.10 0.57 -15.00
C GLY A 183 16.00 -0.67 -14.89
N VAL A 184 15.75 -1.55 -13.96
CA VAL A 184 16.39 -2.87 -13.87
C VAL A 184 15.44 -3.90 -14.50
N THR A 185 15.87 -4.50 -15.62
CA THR A 185 15.14 -5.63 -16.20
C THR A 185 15.61 -6.90 -15.51
N ASP A 186 14.69 -7.66 -14.95
CA ASP A 186 15.00 -9.01 -14.47
C ASP A 186 15.49 -9.84 -15.68
N LEU A 187 16.75 -10.23 -15.65
CA LEU A 187 17.31 -11.16 -16.63
C LEU A 187 16.78 -12.55 -16.31
N GLY A 188 15.48 -12.73 -16.53
CA GLY A 188 14.76 -13.96 -16.26
C GLY A 188 15.58 -15.17 -16.58
N THR A 189 15.56 -16.12 -15.70
CA THR A 189 16.23 -17.42 -15.71
C THR A 189 16.22 -17.98 -17.14
N ARG A 190 17.35 -17.90 -17.85
CA ARG A 190 17.52 -18.60 -19.12
C ARG A 190 17.29 -20.09 -18.83
N SER A 191 16.15 -20.60 -19.27
CA SER A 191 15.94 -22.03 -19.36
C SER A 191 17.15 -22.65 -20.05
N ARG A 192 17.93 -23.42 -19.31
CA ARG A 192 18.92 -24.30 -19.92
C ARG A 192 18.15 -25.37 -20.69
N VAL A 193 18.36 -25.37 -21.99
CA VAL A 193 18.02 -26.45 -22.89
C VAL A 193 18.76 -27.73 -22.49
#